data_8f568fe1893f27f8ef0402a1dc15a77f
#
_entry.id   8f568fe1893f27f8ef0402a1dc15a77f
#
_cell.length_a   1.000
_cell.length_b   1.000
_cell.length_c   1.000
_cell.angle_alpha   90.00
_cell.angle_beta   90.00
_cell.angle_gamma   90.00
#
_symmetry.space_group_name_H-M   'P 1'
#
loop_
_entity.id
_entity.type
_entity.pdbx_description
1 polymer ?
#
loop_
_entity_poly.entity_id
_entity_poly.type
_entity_poly.pdbx_seq_one_letter_code
_entity_poly.pdbx_strand_id
1 'polypeptide(L)'
;MESAFGRRPTDQNRQRQPRRPERTRTAQITVEAVFPAAPLERNARVVTALTGLLAVLLPLALLLAQPGGRGLLVLVASPALLVAVVALPLVLSPAGYAVGSGDLAVLRRGTRPLLFPLGSLLAARQTAMPRSLRMLGSGGMFGWWGRFANRDWGRFKAYATDRRRGVLLEWPQGLKLFVSPEDPEAFCRAVLARSGRKGRR
;
A
#
# COMPACT_ATOMS: atom_id res chain seq x y z
N MET A 1 -22.07 22.63 72.03
CA MET A 1 -21.73 23.77 71.23
C MET A 1 -20.63 23.30 70.27
N GLU A 2 -20.97 23.41 69.08
CA GLU A 2 -20.27 23.52 67.79
C GLU A 2 -19.82 22.25 67.14
N SER A 3 -20.65 21.88 66.20
CA SER A 3 -20.49 20.89 65.15
C SER A 3 -19.44 21.31 64.16
N ALA A 4 -18.45 20.45 63.90
CA ALA A 4 -17.54 20.57 62.78
C ALA A 4 -17.96 19.59 61.70
N PHE A 5 -18.45 20.15 60.63
CA PHE A 5 -18.92 19.53 59.39
C PHE A 5 -17.73 18.97 58.61
N GLY A 6 -17.56 17.65 58.60
CA GLY A 6 -16.56 16.97 57.75
C GLY A 6 -17.00 16.97 56.28
N ARG A 7 -16.36 17.77 55.45
CA ARG A 7 -16.51 17.70 53.98
C ARG A 7 -15.87 16.41 53.48
N ARG A 8 -16.65 15.56 52.82
CA ARG A 8 -16.17 14.42 52.07
C ARG A 8 -15.39 14.94 50.83
N PRO A 9 -14.21 14.37 50.52
CA PRO A 9 -13.53 14.70 49.28
C PRO A 9 -14.33 14.13 48.11
N THR A 10 -14.66 14.97 47.17
CA THR A 10 -15.31 14.67 45.91
C THR A 10 -14.48 13.73 45.06
N ASP A 11 -15.13 12.68 44.66
CA ASP A 11 -14.69 11.55 43.81
C ASP A 11 -14.50 12.00 42.33
N GLN A 12 -13.58 12.94 42.07
CA GLN A 12 -13.31 13.49 40.74
C GLN A 12 -12.00 12.96 40.08
N ASN A 13 -11.38 11.95 40.68
CA ASN A 13 -10.14 11.40 40.10
C ASN A 13 -10.32 9.98 39.53
N ARG A 14 -11.54 9.60 39.20
CA ARG A 14 -11.78 8.43 38.37
C ARG A 14 -11.76 8.84 36.89
N GLN A 15 -10.85 8.17 36.13
CA GLN A 15 -10.95 8.01 34.67
C GLN A 15 -10.18 9.00 33.82
N ARG A 16 -8.88 9.03 33.96
CA ARG A 16 -8.00 9.14 32.81
C ARG A 16 -7.02 7.97 32.79
N GLN A 17 -7.55 6.73 32.71
CA GLN A 17 -6.71 5.63 32.25
C GLN A 17 -6.39 5.91 30.76
N PRO A 18 -5.11 6.00 30.39
CA PRO A 18 -4.75 6.06 28.99
C PRO A 18 -5.28 4.78 28.34
N ARG A 19 -6.13 4.94 27.31
CA ARG A 19 -6.58 3.81 26.48
C ARG A 19 -5.33 3.11 26.00
N ARG A 20 -5.13 1.88 26.50
CA ARG A 20 -4.08 0.99 26.00
C ARG A 20 -4.17 1.01 24.47
N PRO A 21 -3.03 1.19 23.77
CA PRO A 21 -3.01 1.08 22.32
C PRO A 21 -3.60 -0.30 22.00
N GLU A 22 -4.65 -0.28 21.20
CA GLU A 22 -5.35 -1.46 20.72
C GLU A 22 -4.32 -2.40 20.11
N ARG A 23 -4.05 -3.50 20.81
CA ARG A 23 -3.15 -4.56 20.33
C ARG A 23 -3.55 -4.85 18.90
N THR A 24 -2.62 -4.72 18.00
CA THR A 24 -2.72 -5.08 16.58
C THR A 24 -3.48 -6.41 16.48
N ARG A 25 -4.77 -6.33 16.22
CA ARG A 25 -5.55 -7.51 15.87
C ARG A 25 -4.87 -8.08 14.65
N THR A 26 -4.21 -9.20 14.79
CA THR A 26 -3.89 -10.07 13.67
C THR A 26 -5.25 -10.57 13.17
N ALA A 27 -5.89 -9.76 12.33
CA ALA A 27 -7.18 -10.10 11.75
C ALA A 27 -6.91 -11.31 10.88
N GLN A 28 -7.40 -12.46 11.30
CA GLN A 28 -7.57 -13.60 10.43
C GLN A 28 -8.57 -13.16 9.37
N ILE A 29 -8.04 -12.79 8.20
CA ILE A 29 -8.86 -12.38 7.07
C ILE A 29 -9.53 -13.67 6.60
N THR A 30 -10.84 -13.78 6.80
CA THR A 30 -11.62 -14.80 6.10
C THR A 30 -11.65 -14.36 4.63
N VAL A 31 -10.72 -14.87 3.84
CA VAL A 31 -10.61 -14.58 2.41
C VAL A 31 -11.76 -15.26 1.69
N GLU A 32 -12.61 -14.51 1.04
CA GLU A 32 -13.74 -15.04 0.28
C GLU A 32 -13.46 -15.02 -1.23
N ALA A 33 -12.70 -14.04 -1.71
CA ALA A 33 -12.31 -13.95 -3.10
C ALA A 33 -10.91 -13.36 -3.25
N VAL A 34 -10.10 -13.92 -4.15
CA VAL A 34 -8.77 -13.42 -4.50
C VAL A 34 -8.78 -12.99 -5.96
N PHE A 35 -8.29 -11.78 -6.20
CA PHE A 35 -8.15 -11.22 -7.53
C PHE A 35 -6.66 -11.00 -7.79
N PRO A 36 -6.07 -11.65 -8.81
CA PRO A 36 -4.70 -11.37 -9.20
C PRO A 36 -4.56 -9.91 -9.65
N ALA A 37 -3.36 -9.36 -9.49
CA ALA A 37 -3.04 -8.07 -10.08
C ALA A 37 -2.96 -8.20 -11.60
N ALA A 38 -3.41 -7.19 -12.33
CA ALA A 38 -3.32 -7.13 -13.78
C ALA A 38 -1.87 -7.32 -14.25
N PRO A 39 -1.64 -7.82 -15.46
CA PRO A 39 -0.31 -7.85 -16.05
C PRO A 39 0.34 -6.47 -16.04
N LEU A 40 1.66 -6.45 -15.85
CA LEU A 40 2.42 -5.19 -15.81
C LEU A 40 2.27 -4.41 -17.12
N GLU A 41 1.87 -3.14 -17.03
CA GLU A 41 1.76 -2.25 -18.20
C GLU A 41 3.08 -2.21 -18.99
N ARG A 42 3.00 -2.06 -20.31
CA ARG A 42 4.17 -2.06 -21.21
C ARG A 42 5.25 -1.07 -20.77
N ASN A 43 4.86 0.15 -20.41
CA ASN A 43 5.81 1.17 -19.96
C ASN A 43 6.49 0.77 -18.65
N ALA A 44 5.77 0.17 -17.72
CA ALA A 44 6.33 -0.31 -16.46
C ALA A 44 7.29 -1.50 -16.69
N ARG A 45 6.99 -2.39 -17.65
CA ARG A 45 7.92 -3.46 -18.06
C ARG A 45 9.23 -2.90 -18.62
N VAL A 46 9.14 -1.92 -19.51
CA VAL A 46 10.33 -1.27 -20.09
C VAL A 46 11.16 -0.58 -19.01
N VAL A 47 10.53 0.21 -18.14
CA VAL A 47 11.24 0.88 -17.04
C VAL A 47 11.91 -0.14 -16.12
N THR A 48 11.21 -1.20 -15.74
CA THR A 48 11.76 -2.27 -14.89
C THR A 48 12.96 -2.95 -15.55
N ALA A 49 12.86 -3.29 -16.85
CA ALA A 49 13.93 -3.95 -17.61
C ALA A 49 15.15 -3.03 -17.73
N LEU A 50 14.96 -1.77 -18.11
CA LEU A 50 16.05 -0.79 -18.25
C LEU A 50 16.76 -0.53 -16.91
N THR A 51 15.99 -0.39 -15.83
CA THR A 51 16.58 -0.18 -14.51
C THR A 51 17.35 -1.41 -14.05
N GLY A 52 16.81 -2.61 -14.27
CA GLY A 52 17.50 -3.86 -13.96
C GLY A 52 18.79 -4.01 -14.76
N LEU A 53 18.75 -3.72 -16.06
CA LEU A 53 19.94 -3.74 -16.93
C LEU A 53 21.00 -2.75 -16.45
N LEU A 54 20.60 -1.50 -16.18
CA LEU A 54 21.50 -0.46 -15.67
C LEU A 54 22.11 -0.83 -14.32
N ALA A 55 21.31 -1.42 -13.43
CA ALA A 55 21.77 -1.87 -12.11
C ALA A 55 22.85 -2.97 -12.19
N VAL A 56 22.91 -3.73 -13.29
CA VAL A 56 23.96 -4.72 -13.54
C VAL A 56 25.14 -4.12 -14.31
N LEU A 57 24.86 -3.39 -15.39
CA LEU A 57 25.92 -2.89 -16.27
C LEU A 57 26.77 -1.79 -15.63
N LEU A 58 26.16 -0.92 -14.82
CA LEU A 58 26.90 0.18 -14.21
C LEU A 58 27.98 -0.30 -13.22
N PRO A 59 27.70 -1.20 -12.28
CA PRO A 59 28.74 -1.78 -11.42
C PRO A 59 29.83 -2.53 -12.20
N LEU A 60 29.43 -3.29 -13.22
CA LEU A 60 30.37 -4.01 -14.08
C LEU A 60 31.31 -3.05 -14.82
N ALA A 61 30.78 -1.98 -15.40
CA ALA A 61 31.56 -0.96 -16.09
C ALA A 61 32.54 -0.26 -15.11
N LEU A 62 32.07 0.07 -13.91
CA LEU A 62 32.92 0.65 -12.87
C LEU A 62 34.04 -0.30 -12.42
N LEU A 63 33.76 -1.59 -12.30
CA LEU A 63 34.75 -2.60 -11.95
C LEU A 63 35.85 -2.70 -13.03
N LEU A 64 35.47 -2.70 -14.29
CA LEU A 64 36.39 -2.79 -15.42
C LEU A 64 37.23 -1.50 -15.62
N ALA A 65 36.68 -0.35 -15.25
CA ALA A 65 37.35 0.95 -15.37
C ALA A 65 38.36 1.26 -14.26
N GLN A 66 38.45 0.44 -13.20
CA GLN A 66 39.28 0.71 -12.01
C GLN A 66 40.45 -0.30 -11.89
N PRO A 67 41.64 -0.04 -12.45
CA PRO A 67 42.78 -0.94 -12.34
C PRO A 67 43.50 -0.95 -10.98
N GLY A 68 43.01 -0.25 -9.97
CA GLY A 68 43.64 -0.14 -8.65
C GLY A 68 42.71 -0.54 -7.50
N GLY A 69 43.22 -0.80 -6.31
CA GLY A 69 42.62 -1.41 -5.11
C GLY A 69 41.25 -0.93 -4.61
N ARG A 70 40.56 -0.03 -5.35
CA ARG A 70 39.17 0.36 -5.12
C ARG A 70 38.14 -0.65 -5.64
N GLY A 71 38.57 -1.65 -6.40
CA GLY A 71 37.72 -2.70 -6.95
C GLY A 71 36.94 -3.49 -5.90
N LEU A 72 37.51 -3.67 -4.70
CA LEU A 72 36.86 -4.33 -3.59
C LEU A 72 35.64 -3.53 -3.09
N LEU A 73 35.73 -2.20 -3.00
CA LEU A 73 34.61 -1.35 -2.60
C LEU A 73 33.45 -1.43 -3.61
N VAL A 74 33.76 -1.40 -4.91
CA VAL A 74 32.78 -1.55 -5.98
C VAL A 74 32.16 -2.94 -5.93
N LEU A 75 32.95 -3.98 -5.72
CA LEU A 75 32.50 -5.36 -5.64
C LEU A 75 31.51 -5.59 -4.48
N VAL A 76 31.70 -4.94 -3.33
CA VAL A 76 30.82 -5.07 -2.16
C VAL A 76 29.61 -4.13 -2.25
N ALA A 77 29.81 -2.89 -2.66
CA ALA A 77 28.73 -1.89 -2.71
C ALA A 77 27.74 -2.14 -3.86
N SER A 78 28.17 -2.71 -4.98
CA SER A 78 27.29 -2.90 -6.14
C SER A 78 26.17 -3.93 -5.94
N PRO A 79 26.38 -5.10 -5.30
CA PRO A 79 25.29 -6.02 -4.98
C PRO A 79 24.30 -5.41 -3.99
N ALA A 80 24.77 -4.67 -2.98
CA ALA A 80 23.89 -3.99 -2.02
C ALA A 80 23.01 -2.94 -2.72
N LEU A 81 23.58 -2.15 -3.63
CA LEU A 81 22.83 -1.19 -4.43
C LEU A 81 21.82 -1.89 -5.37
N LEU A 82 22.20 -2.98 -6.01
CA LEU A 82 21.32 -3.79 -6.84
C LEU A 82 20.12 -4.31 -6.05
N VAL A 83 20.36 -4.87 -4.86
CA VAL A 83 19.30 -5.34 -3.97
C VAL A 83 18.40 -4.18 -3.56
N ALA A 84 18.93 -3.04 -3.18
CA ALA A 84 18.13 -1.89 -2.77
C ALA A 84 17.27 -1.34 -3.93
N VAL A 85 17.85 -1.23 -5.13
CA VAL A 85 17.19 -0.62 -6.30
C VAL A 85 16.18 -1.56 -6.94
N VAL A 86 16.42 -2.87 -6.96
CA VAL A 86 15.56 -3.84 -7.66
C VAL A 86 14.70 -4.64 -6.70
N ALA A 87 15.30 -5.22 -5.65
CA ALA A 87 14.57 -6.11 -4.75
C ALA A 87 13.53 -5.36 -3.89
N LEU A 88 13.86 -4.17 -3.39
CA LEU A 88 12.93 -3.42 -2.55
C LEU A 88 11.64 -3.03 -3.28
N PRO A 89 11.67 -2.45 -4.50
CA PRO A 89 10.47 -2.22 -5.28
C PRO A 89 9.70 -3.50 -5.64
N LEU A 90 10.40 -4.58 -5.93
CA LEU A 90 9.77 -5.87 -6.23
C LEU A 90 8.99 -6.41 -5.03
N VAL A 91 9.61 -6.43 -3.85
CA VAL A 91 9.01 -6.92 -2.59
C VAL A 91 7.79 -6.10 -2.19
N LEU A 92 7.81 -4.79 -2.43
CA LEU A 92 6.72 -3.87 -2.08
C LEU A 92 5.63 -3.80 -3.16
N SER A 93 5.86 -4.34 -4.36
CA SER A 93 4.90 -4.30 -5.45
C SER A 93 3.65 -5.14 -5.17
N PRO A 94 2.48 -4.75 -5.69
CA PRO A 94 1.25 -5.51 -5.53
C PRO A 94 1.33 -6.84 -6.30
N ALA A 95 0.88 -7.91 -5.65
CA ALA A 95 0.76 -9.24 -6.23
C ALA A 95 -0.71 -9.59 -6.54
N GLY A 96 -1.65 -9.01 -5.79
CA GLY A 96 -3.07 -9.26 -5.93
C GLY A 96 -3.88 -8.57 -4.84
N TYR A 97 -5.15 -8.88 -4.80
CA TYR A 97 -6.13 -8.28 -3.89
C TYR A 97 -7.03 -9.37 -3.34
N ALA A 98 -7.16 -9.45 -2.03
CA ALA A 98 -8.07 -10.37 -1.38
C ALA A 98 -9.24 -9.61 -0.76
N VAL A 99 -10.44 -9.99 -1.11
CA VAL A 99 -11.68 -9.41 -0.57
C VAL A 99 -12.22 -10.37 0.47
N GLY A 100 -12.23 -9.93 1.71
CA GLY A 100 -12.78 -10.67 2.84
C GLY A 100 -14.16 -10.16 3.26
N SER A 101 -14.70 -10.72 4.34
CA SER A 101 -16.02 -10.36 4.88
C SER A 101 -16.12 -8.94 5.42
N GLY A 102 -15.01 -8.30 5.75
CA GLY A 102 -14.98 -6.94 6.31
C GLY A 102 -13.85 -6.06 5.81
N ASP A 103 -12.83 -6.62 5.19
CA ASP A 103 -11.62 -5.93 4.80
C ASP A 103 -11.18 -6.29 3.38
N LEU A 104 -10.59 -5.31 2.69
CA LEU A 104 -9.82 -5.51 1.48
C LEU A 104 -8.35 -5.59 1.85
N ALA A 105 -7.69 -6.68 1.46
CA ALA A 105 -6.26 -6.86 1.60
C ALA A 105 -5.55 -6.62 0.28
N VAL A 106 -4.61 -5.69 0.23
CA VAL A 106 -3.66 -5.54 -0.87
C VAL A 106 -2.48 -6.47 -0.58
N LEU A 107 -2.38 -7.54 -1.36
CA LEU A 107 -1.31 -8.52 -1.26
C LEU A 107 -0.06 -7.97 -1.92
N ARG A 108 1.08 -8.04 -1.23
CA ARG A 108 2.39 -7.61 -1.73
C ARG A 108 3.32 -8.82 -1.82
N ARG A 109 4.28 -8.79 -2.73
CA ARG A 109 5.11 -9.97 -3.04
C ARG A 109 5.94 -10.50 -1.88
N GLY A 110 6.44 -9.63 -1.00
CA GLY A 110 7.33 -10.05 0.08
C GLY A 110 7.07 -9.39 1.43
N THR A 111 5.92 -8.70 1.60
CA THR A 111 5.59 -8.04 2.87
C THR A 111 4.17 -8.35 3.30
N ARG A 112 3.84 -8.01 4.56
CA ARG A 112 2.49 -8.19 5.09
C ARG A 112 1.45 -7.45 4.25
N PRO A 113 0.24 -8.02 4.05
CA PRO A 113 -0.84 -7.36 3.34
C PRO A 113 -1.21 -6.03 3.97
N LEU A 114 -1.67 -5.09 3.15
CA LEU A 114 -2.25 -3.84 3.62
C LEU A 114 -3.76 -3.99 3.67
N LEU A 115 -4.35 -3.69 4.83
CA LEU A 115 -5.77 -3.85 5.08
C LEU A 115 -6.51 -2.51 4.96
N PHE A 116 -7.68 -2.56 4.32
CA PHE A 116 -8.58 -1.43 4.15
C PHE A 116 -10.01 -1.87 4.49
N PRO A 117 -10.69 -1.22 5.45
CA PRO A 117 -12.01 -1.65 5.90
C PRO A 117 -13.07 -1.43 4.81
N LEU A 118 -13.79 -2.49 4.43
CA LEU A 118 -14.88 -2.39 3.44
C LEU A 118 -16.16 -1.82 4.02
N GLY A 119 -16.39 -1.98 5.32
CA GLY A 119 -17.64 -1.55 5.97
C GLY A 119 -17.90 -0.04 5.93
N SER A 120 -16.89 0.77 5.67
CA SER A 120 -16.99 2.23 5.51
C SER A 120 -16.69 2.71 4.10
N LEU A 121 -16.62 1.81 3.12
CA LEU A 121 -16.38 2.17 1.72
C LEU A 121 -17.58 2.95 1.17
N LEU A 122 -17.33 4.10 0.56
CA LEU A 122 -18.34 4.97 -0.05
C LEU A 122 -18.58 4.63 -1.51
N ALA A 123 -17.52 4.39 -2.27
CA ALA A 123 -17.61 4.13 -3.71
C ALA A 123 -16.48 3.24 -4.21
N ALA A 124 -16.79 2.47 -5.26
CA ALA A 124 -15.84 1.73 -6.06
C ALA A 124 -16.16 2.01 -7.54
N ARG A 125 -15.19 2.59 -8.27
CA ARG A 125 -15.39 2.98 -9.68
C ARG A 125 -14.27 2.44 -10.54
N GLN A 126 -14.64 1.83 -11.67
CA GLN A 126 -13.65 1.52 -12.70
C GLN A 126 -13.18 2.81 -13.36
N THR A 127 -11.87 2.98 -13.45
CA THR A 127 -11.28 4.19 -14.06
C THR A 127 -9.82 3.94 -14.39
N ALA A 128 -9.27 4.78 -15.26
CA ALA A 128 -7.83 4.89 -15.45
C ALA A 128 -7.24 5.87 -14.43
N MET A 129 -6.01 5.62 -13.98
CA MET A 129 -5.29 6.55 -13.13
C MET A 129 -4.81 7.74 -13.97
N PRO A 130 -5.24 8.97 -13.70
CA PRO A 130 -4.76 10.17 -14.39
C PRO A 130 -3.25 10.38 -14.18
N ARG A 131 -2.66 11.29 -14.95
CA ARG A 131 -1.28 11.74 -14.70
C ARG A 131 -1.18 12.28 -13.27
N SER A 132 -0.28 11.72 -12.50
CA SER A 132 -0.18 11.98 -11.07
C SER A 132 1.27 12.20 -10.66
N LEU A 133 1.47 13.14 -9.77
CA LEU A 133 2.77 13.36 -9.13
C LEU A 133 2.99 12.27 -8.07
N ARG A 134 4.14 11.63 -8.11
CA ARG A 134 4.57 10.69 -7.08
C ARG A 134 5.12 11.45 -5.88
N MET A 135 4.48 11.27 -4.73
CA MET A 135 4.96 11.84 -3.47
C MET A 135 5.90 10.88 -2.73
N LEU A 136 5.57 9.57 -2.73
CA LEU A 136 6.36 8.52 -2.09
C LEU A 136 6.05 7.17 -2.74
N GLY A 137 7.08 6.33 -2.96
CA GLY A 137 6.92 4.99 -3.53
C GLY A 137 7.52 4.84 -4.92
N SER A 138 6.98 3.94 -5.74
CA SER A 138 7.41 3.70 -7.13
C SER A 138 6.36 4.15 -8.13
N GLY A 139 6.81 4.72 -9.24
CA GLY A 139 5.98 5.10 -10.37
C GLY A 139 6.48 4.49 -11.67
N GLY A 140 6.34 3.16 -11.84
CA GLY A 140 6.72 2.43 -13.04
C GLY A 140 7.54 1.16 -12.80
N MET A 141 8.47 1.14 -11.84
CA MET A 141 9.23 -0.07 -11.53
C MET A 141 8.35 -1.04 -10.75
N PHE A 142 8.09 -2.22 -11.33
CA PHE A 142 7.16 -3.25 -10.85
C PHE A 142 5.74 -2.74 -10.55
N GLY A 143 5.32 -1.62 -11.20
CA GLY A 143 4.02 -0.99 -11.05
C GLY A 143 4.05 0.35 -10.33
N TRP A 144 2.87 0.82 -9.96
CA TRP A 144 2.63 2.07 -9.23
C TRP A 144 2.18 1.72 -7.82
N TRP A 145 3.03 2.01 -6.84
CA TRP A 145 2.69 1.78 -5.44
C TRP A 145 3.23 2.91 -4.55
N GLY A 146 2.42 3.27 -3.56
CA GLY A 146 2.74 4.33 -2.62
C GLY A 146 1.72 5.47 -2.61
N ARG A 147 2.20 6.70 -2.41
CA ARG A 147 1.38 7.92 -2.31
C ARG A 147 1.55 8.76 -3.54
N PHE A 148 0.43 9.19 -4.10
CA PHE A 148 0.33 10.01 -5.29
C PHE A 148 -0.60 11.19 -5.05
N ALA A 149 -0.50 12.22 -5.89
CA ALA A 149 -1.42 13.33 -5.93
C ALA A 149 -1.67 13.78 -7.37
N ASN A 150 -2.89 14.22 -7.66
CA ASN A 150 -3.26 14.88 -8.90
C ASN A 150 -4.37 15.91 -8.64
N ARG A 151 -4.78 16.64 -9.69
CA ARG A 151 -5.83 17.68 -9.58
C ARG A 151 -7.22 17.06 -9.39
N ASP A 152 -7.48 15.90 -10.00
CA ASP A 152 -8.82 15.30 -10.05
C ASP A 152 -9.19 14.57 -8.76
N TRP A 153 -8.21 13.85 -8.18
CA TRP A 153 -8.45 12.99 -7.01
C TRP A 153 -7.84 13.54 -5.72
N GLY A 154 -7.03 14.59 -5.81
CA GLY A 154 -6.22 15.06 -4.68
C GLY A 154 -5.13 14.06 -4.31
N ARG A 155 -4.91 13.84 -3.00
CA ARG A 155 -3.96 12.84 -2.48
C ARG A 155 -4.61 11.47 -2.42
N PHE A 156 -3.93 10.44 -2.92
CA PHE A 156 -4.41 9.07 -2.89
C PHE A 156 -3.26 8.07 -2.75
N LYS A 157 -3.61 6.83 -2.38
CA LYS A 157 -2.69 5.70 -2.42
C LYS A 157 -2.93 4.91 -3.71
N ALA A 158 -1.88 4.40 -4.32
CA ALA A 158 -1.98 3.48 -5.43
C ALA A 158 -1.22 2.18 -5.09
N TYR A 159 -1.77 1.06 -5.48
CA TYR A 159 -1.15 -0.25 -5.51
C TYR A 159 -1.63 -0.96 -6.76
N ALA A 160 -1.01 -0.64 -7.90
CA ALA A 160 -1.47 -1.04 -9.23
C ALA A 160 -0.30 -1.47 -10.10
N THR A 161 -0.52 -2.44 -10.96
CA THR A 161 0.42 -2.89 -11.99
C THR A 161 0.13 -2.28 -13.35
N ASP A 162 -1.14 -1.90 -13.57
CA ASP A 162 -1.61 -1.20 -14.75
C ASP A 162 -2.40 0.04 -14.33
N ARG A 163 -2.03 1.22 -14.83
CA ARG A 163 -2.74 2.47 -14.55
C ARG A 163 -3.90 2.74 -15.50
N ARG A 164 -3.98 2.04 -16.63
CA ARG A 164 -5.00 2.24 -17.66
C ARG A 164 -6.30 1.56 -17.30
N ARG A 165 -6.24 0.48 -16.55
CA ARG A 165 -7.38 -0.34 -16.16
C ARG A 165 -7.33 -0.64 -14.68
N GLY A 166 -8.18 0.02 -13.91
CA GLY A 166 -8.19 -0.19 -12.47
C GLY A 166 -9.48 0.27 -11.82
N VAL A 167 -9.48 0.24 -10.51
CA VAL A 167 -10.60 0.60 -9.66
C VAL A 167 -10.15 1.64 -8.65
N LEU A 168 -10.84 2.76 -8.61
CA LEU A 168 -10.71 3.76 -7.56
C LEU A 168 -11.71 3.45 -6.45
N LEU A 169 -11.21 3.25 -5.26
CA LEU A 169 -11.97 3.03 -4.04
C LEU A 169 -11.91 4.31 -3.19
N GLU A 170 -13.05 4.75 -2.67
CA GLU A 170 -13.15 5.98 -1.90
C GLU A 170 -13.79 5.71 -0.54
N TRP A 171 -13.19 6.27 0.52
CA TRP A 171 -13.66 6.20 1.90
C TRP A 171 -13.94 7.59 2.46
N PRO A 172 -14.63 7.70 3.59
CA PRO A 172 -14.77 8.95 4.33
C PRO A 172 -13.41 9.61 4.61
N GLN A 173 -13.43 10.92 4.89
CA GLN A 173 -12.23 11.71 5.19
C GLN A 173 -11.23 11.83 4.03
N GLY A 174 -11.66 11.54 2.79
CA GLY A 174 -10.84 11.70 1.60
C GLY A 174 -9.80 10.61 1.39
N LEU A 175 -9.87 9.48 2.12
CA LEU A 175 -9.01 8.34 1.82
C LEU A 175 -9.41 7.74 0.48
N LYS A 176 -8.45 7.67 -0.45
CA LYS A 176 -8.62 7.08 -1.79
C LYS A 176 -7.55 6.05 -2.06
N LEU A 177 -7.94 4.94 -2.68
CA LEU A 177 -7.06 3.86 -3.07
C LEU A 177 -7.32 3.45 -4.51
N PHE A 178 -6.28 3.47 -5.33
CA PHE A 178 -6.33 2.96 -6.70
C PHE A 178 -5.66 1.58 -6.76
N VAL A 179 -6.35 0.61 -7.36
CA VAL A 179 -5.89 -0.78 -7.53
C VAL A 179 -6.16 -1.23 -8.97
N SER A 180 -5.42 -2.20 -9.47
CA SER A 180 -5.59 -2.76 -10.82
C SER A 180 -5.74 -4.28 -10.77
N PRO A 181 -6.89 -4.81 -10.39
CA PRO A 181 -7.17 -6.24 -10.52
C PRO A 181 -7.24 -6.64 -12.00
N GLU A 182 -7.01 -7.91 -12.29
CA GLU A 182 -7.09 -8.45 -13.65
C GLU A 182 -8.50 -8.30 -14.24
N ASP A 183 -9.54 -8.56 -13.40
CA ASP A 183 -10.94 -8.27 -13.72
C ASP A 183 -11.47 -7.15 -12.81
N PRO A 184 -11.44 -5.89 -13.28
CA PRO A 184 -11.93 -4.74 -12.52
C PRO A 184 -13.43 -4.78 -12.25
N GLU A 185 -14.21 -5.41 -13.14
CA GLU A 185 -15.68 -5.47 -13.01
C GLU A 185 -16.09 -6.46 -11.92
N ALA A 186 -15.58 -7.69 -11.98
CA ALA A 186 -15.84 -8.68 -10.94
C ALA A 186 -15.33 -8.20 -9.57
N PHE A 187 -14.18 -7.52 -9.53
CA PHE A 187 -13.65 -6.93 -8.31
C PHE A 187 -14.58 -5.85 -7.75
N CYS A 188 -15.07 -4.91 -8.55
CA CYS A 188 -16.03 -3.89 -8.11
C CYS A 188 -17.28 -4.53 -7.53
N ARG A 189 -17.88 -5.51 -8.22
CA ARG A 189 -19.05 -6.24 -7.72
C ARG A 189 -18.77 -6.89 -6.36
N ALA A 190 -17.63 -7.58 -6.23
CA ALA A 190 -17.24 -8.25 -5.00
C ALA A 190 -17.05 -7.29 -3.83
N VAL A 191 -16.43 -6.13 -4.05
CA VAL A 191 -16.18 -5.11 -3.02
C VAL A 191 -17.50 -4.42 -2.61
N LEU A 192 -18.33 -4.02 -3.58
CA LEU A 192 -19.61 -3.35 -3.30
C LEU A 192 -20.61 -4.28 -2.60
N ALA A 193 -20.66 -5.55 -2.94
CA ALA A 193 -21.50 -6.54 -2.24
C ALA A 193 -21.18 -6.67 -0.75
N ARG A 194 -20.01 -6.24 -0.32
CA ARG A 194 -19.53 -6.33 1.08
C ARG A 194 -19.51 -4.99 1.82
N SER A 195 -19.49 -3.87 1.09
CA SER A 195 -19.52 -2.53 1.68
C SER A 195 -20.83 -2.23 2.44
N GLY A 196 -21.96 -2.78 2.01
CA GLY A 196 -23.28 -2.54 2.62
C GLY A 196 -23.68 -3.45 3.79
N ARG A 197 -22.90 -4.49 4.10
CA ARG A 197 -23.33 -5.52 5.09
C ARG A 197 -23.26 -5.10 6.56
N LYS A 198 -22.53 -4.06 6.92
CA LYS A 198 -22.35 -3.63 8.32
C LYS A 198 -23.45 -2.69 8.87
N GLY A 199 -24.36 -2.21 8.03
CA GLY A 199 -25.47 -1.33 8.44
C GLY A 199 -26.78 -2.03 8.81
N ARG A 200 -26.81 -3.38 8.84
CA ARG A 200 -28.05 -4.17 9.06
C ARG A 200 -27.96 -5.15 10.25
N ARG A 201 -27.22 -4.78 11.29
CA ARG A 201 -27.29 -5.50 12.58
C ARG A 201 -27.50 -4.53 13.71
#